data_7833b9e7c8289f1deaace0cf08626cae
#
_entry.id   7833b9e7c8289f1deaace0cf08626cae
#
_cell.length_a   1.000
_cell.length_b   1.000
_cell.length_c   1.000
_cell.angle_alpha   90.00
_cell.angle_beta   90.00
_cell.angle_gamma   90.00
#
_symmetry.space_group_name_H-M   'P 1'
#
loop_
_entity.id
_entity.type
_entity.pdbx_description
1 polymer ?
#
loop_
_entity_poly.entity_id
_entity_poly.type
_entity_poly.pdbx_seq_one_letter_code
_entity_poly.pdbx_strand_id
1 'polypeptide(L)'
;IWLPDGSYVFCYLSLVTDAYTKEIIGYCVGDTLGSCYTVEALEMAVRRIAAKEIKGLIHHSDRGVQYASADYIAILRHNGILPSMTEDGNPKDNAIAERVNGIIKNELLQGMRFSSIQEVRKAVATAVHFYNNERPHMSLDMLTPVQAGEMQGPIRKRWISYREKYLNVALA
;
A
#
# COMPACT_ATOMS: atom_id res chain seq x y z
N ILE A 1 -9.90 2.61 -11.75
CA ILE A 1 -9.98 3.99 -12.26
C ILE A 1 -10.49 3.92 -13.70
N TRP A 2 -11.55 4.65 -14.02
CA TRP A 2 -12.18 4.67 -15.34
C TRP A 2 -11.59 5.78 -16.21
N LEU A 3 -11.32 5.46 -17.49
CA LEU A 3 -11.00 6.43 -18.53
C LEU A 3 -12.20 6.54 -19.48
N PRO A 4 -12.88 7.67 -19.55
CA PRO A 4 -13.98 7.86 -20.49
C PRO A 4 -13.45 8.31 -21.85
N ASP A 5 -12.82 7.41 -22.59
CA ASP A 5 -12.40 7.64 -23.99
C ASP A 5 -13.43 7.15 -25.01
N GLY A 6 -14.65 6.87 -24.55
CA GLY A 6 -15.73 6.26 -25.35
C GLY A 6 -15.72 4.72 -25.31
N SER A 7 -14.67 4.07 -24.83
CA SER A 7 -14.54 2.62 -24.70
C SER A 7 -14.51 2.10 -23.27
N TYR A 8 -14.61 2.98 -22.26
CA TYR A 8 -14.56 2.64 -20.84
C TYR A 8 -13.37 1.76 -20.46
N VAL A 9 -12.16 2.25 -20.70
CA VAL A 9 -10.93 1.55 -20.35
C VAL A 9 -10.64 1.70 -18.87
N PHE A 10 -10.29 0.59 -18.20
CA PHE A 10 -9.83 0.60 -16.82
C PHE A 10 -8.33 0.85 -16.73
N CYS A 11 -7.91 1.67 -15.77
CA CYS A 11 -6.54 1.69 -15.30
C CYS A 11 -6.43 0.96 -13.96
N TYR A 12 -5.33 0.27 -13.76
CA TYR A 12 -5.05 -0.53 -12.60
C TYR A 12 -3.97 0.15 -11.76
N LEU A 13 -4.20 0.27 -10.45
CA LEU A 13 -3.27 0.87 -9.52
C LEU A 13 -2.65 -0.22 -8.65
N SER A 14 -1.34 -0.36 -8.73
CA SER A 14 -0.54 -1.19 -7.82
C SER A 14 0.07 -0.30 -6.73
N LEU A 15 -0.05 -0.72 -5.47
CA LEU A 15 0.51 0.01 -4.31
C LEU A 15 1.34 -0.96 -3.46
N VAL A 16 2.48 -0.47 -2.96
CA VAL A 16 3.27 -1.09 -1.90
C VAL A 16 3.27 -0.15 -0.71
N THR A 17 2.80 -0.65 0.44
CA THR A 17 2.57 0.16 1.64
C THR A 17 3.35 -0.41 2.82
N ASP A 18 4.04 0.43 3.57
CA ASP A 18 4.61 0.05 4.84
C ASP A 18 3.51 -0.23 5.87
N ALA A 19 3.52 -1.41 6.48
CA ALA A 19 2.45 -1.84 7.37
C ALA A 19 2.45 -1.10 8.71
N TYR A 20 3.58 -0.54 9.14
CA TYR A 20 3.70 0.20 10.39
C TYR A 20 3.31 1.68 10.20
N THR A 21 4.00 2.38 9.31
CA THR A 21 3.80 3.81 9.07
C THR A 21 2.60 4.12 8.18
N LYS A 22 2.06 3.13 7.47
CA LYS A 22 1.02 3.28 6.42
C LYS A 22 1.50 4.08 5.21
N GLU A 23 2.78 4.37 5.11
CA GLU A 23 3.35 5.10 3.98
C GLU A 23 3.24 4.28 2.69
N ILE A 24 2.80 4.91 1.60
CA ILE A 24 2.89 4.33 0.26
C ILE A 24 4.32 4.52 -0.21
N ILE A 25 5.10 3.44 -0.22
CA ILE A 25 6.53 3.46 -0.58
C ILE A 25 6.79 3.08 -2.03
N GLY A 26 5.81 2.49 -2.72
CA GLY A 26 5.88 2.19 -4.14
C GLY A 26 4.49 2.18 -4.76
N TYR A 27 4.40 2.63 -6.02
CA TYR A 27 3.15 2.60 -6.78
C TYR A 27 3.40 2.62 -8.29
N CYS A 28 2.47 2.05 -9.04
CA CYS A 28 2.46 2.13 -10.48
C CYS A 28 1.03 2.12 -11.02
N VAL A 29 0.76 2.86 -12.10
CA VAL A 29 -0.51 2.86 -12.83
C VAL A 29 -0.31 2.20 -14.18
N GLY A 30 -0.97 1.06 -14.39
CA GLY A 30 -0.98 0.31 -15.63
C GLY A 30 -2.31 0.38 -16.38
N ASP A 31 -2.27 0.11 -17.66
CA ASP A 31 -3.44 -0.03 -18.54
C ASP A 31 -3.99 -1.47 -18.56
N THR A 32 -3.23 -2.42 -18.02
CA THR A 32 -3.62 -3.82 -17.88
C THR A 32 -3.31 -4.35 -16.49
N LEU A 33 -3.74 -5.58 -16.18
CA LEU A 33 -3.37 -6.33 -14.97
C LEU A 33 -1.99 -7.01 -15.08
N GLY A 34 -1.14 -6.55 -16.01
CA GLY A 34 0.18 -7.13 -16.21
C GLY A 34 1.07 -7.05 -14.96
N SER A 35 1.83 -8.12 -14.70
CA SER A 35 2.75 -8.20 -13.55
C SER A 35 3.87 -7.15 -13.62
N CYS A 36 4.19 -6.60 -14.79
CA CYS A 36 5.19 -5.55 -14.95
C CYS A 36 4.89 -4.30 -14.10
N TYR A 37 3.62 -3.95 -13.90
CA TYR A 37 3.22 -2.79 -13.08
C TYR A 37 3.34 -3.05 -11.58
N THR A 38 3.10 -4.29 -11.14
CA THR A 38 3.36 -4.66 -9.74
C THR A 38 4.87 -4.74 -9.48
N VAL A 39 5.65 -5.22 -10.44
CA VAL A 39 7.11 -5.23 -10.42
C VAL A 39 7.65 -3.81 -10.30
N GLU A 40 7.19 -2.86 -11.12
CA GLU A 40 7.60 -1.46 -11.08
C GLU A 40 7.30 -0.81 -9.72
N ALA A 41 6.12 -1.07 -9.15
CA ALA A 41 5.76 -0.60 -7.82
C ALA A 41 6.68 -1.19 -6.73
N LEU A 42 7.01 -2.49 -6.81
CA LEU A 42 7.92 -3.15 -5.89
C LEU A 42 9.35 -2.59 -6.01
N GLU A 43 9.87 -2.39 -7.23
CA GLU A 43 11.18 -1.79 -7.44
C GLU A 43 11.27 -0.37 -6.89
N MET A 44 10.20 0.44 -7.04
CA MET A 44 10.13 1.76 -6.43
C MET A 44 10.25 1.65 -4.91
N ALA A 45 9.52 0.73 -4.27
CA ALA A 45 9.58 0.50 -2.83
C ALA A 45 10.99 0.06 -2.38
N VAL A 46 11.58 -0.91 -3.07
CA VAL A 46 12.93 -1.41 -2.77
C VAL A 46 13.99 -0.29 -2.82
N ARG A 47 13.91 0.59 -3.82
CA ARG A 47 14.83 1.74 -3.93
C ARG A 47 14.71 2.75 -2.78
N ARG A 48 13.56 2.83 -2.12
CA ARG A 48 13.33 3.75 -0.98
C ARG A 48 13.81 3.19 0.35
N ILE A 49 13.87 1.87 0.50
CA ILE A 49 14.25 1.22 1.74
C ILE A 49 15.79 1.12 1.80
N ALA A 50 16.37 1.52 2.93
CA ALA A 50 17.81 1.38 3.11
C ALA A 50 18.23 -0.11 3.06
N ALA A 51 19.34 -0.41 2.39
CA ALA A 51 19.80 -1.79 2.18
C ALA A 51 19.95 -2.62 3.48
N LYS A 52 20.30 -1.97 4.60
CA LYS A 52 20.40 -2.62 5.92
C LYS A 52 19.04 -2.99 6.54
N GLU A 53 17.97 -2.33 6.11
CA GLU A 53 16.63 -2.48 6.66
C GLU A 53 15.76 -3.40 5.81
N ILE A 54 16.16 -3.65 4.55
CA ILE A 54 15.37 -4.44 3.60
C ILE A 54 15.48 -5.95 3.87
N LYS A 55 16.63 -6.41 4.35
CA LYS A 55 16.88 -7.84 4.58
C LYS A 55 16.02 -8.40 5.71
N GLY A 56 15.24 -9.43 5.39
CA GLY A 56 14.34 -10.07 6.36
C GLY A 56 12.98 -9.39 6.50
N LEU A 57 12.71 -8.32 5.73
CA LEU A 57 11.35 -7.79 5.63
C LEU A 57 10.39 -8.86 5.16
N ILE A 58 9.18 -8.82 5.68
CA ILE A 58 8.08 -9.66 5.19
C ILE A 58 7.24 -8.84 4.23
N HIS A 59 7.17 -9.27 2.98
CA HIS A 59 6.26 -8.71 1.99
C HIS A 59 4.99 -9.55 1.94
N HIS A 60 3.89 -8.97 2.40
CA HIS A 60 2.59 -9.62 2.42
C HIS A 60 1.75 -9.15 1.23
N SER A 61 1.13 -10.11 0.50
CA SER A 61 0.22 -9.84 -0.61
C SER A 61 -1.00 -10.76 -0.55
N ASP A 62 -2.04 -10.43 -1.32
CA ASP A 62 -3.08 -11.38 -1.66
C ASP A 62 -2.57 -12.45 -2.65
N ARG A 63 -3.44 -13.41 -3.02
CA ARG A 63 -3.12 -14.47 -3.99
C ARG A 63 -3.22 -14.03 -5.45
N GLY A 64 -3.10 -12.75 -5.75
CA GLY A 64 -3.10 -12.27 -7.12
C GLY A 64 -1.95 -12.89 -7.93
N VAL A 65 -2.26 -13.38 -9.14
CA VAL A 65 -1.29 -14.05 -10.03
C VAL A 65 -0.07 -13.17 -10.36
N GLN A 66 -0.22 -11.85 -10.33
CA GLN A 66 0.84 -10.88 -10.56
C GLN A 66 1.95 -10.97 -9.50
N TYR A 67 1.61 -11.31 -8.25
CA TYR A 67 2.58 -11.44 -7.14
C TYR A 67 3.34 -12.78 -7.17
N ALA A 68 2.82 -13.75 -7.90
CA ALA A 68 3.45 -15.05 -8.15
C ALA A 68 4.33 -15.06 -9.42
N SER A 69 4.44 -13.94 -10.14
CA SER A 69 5.27 -13.87 -11.35
C SER A 69 6.75 -14.08 -11.02
N ALA A 70 7.49 -14.68 -11.97
CA ALA A 70 8.90 -15.00 -11.80
C ALA A 70 9.74 -13.74 -11.47
N ASP A 71 9.47 -12.63 -12.19
CA ASP A 71 10.18 -11.37 -12.00
C ASP A 71 9.92 -10.77 -10.60
N TYR A 72 8.66 -10.81 -10.15
CA TYR A 72 8.29 -10.30 -8.82
C TYR A 72 9.00 -11.08 -7.71
N ILE A 73 8.98 -12.41 -7.79
CA ILE A 73 9.65 -13.30 -6.82
C ILE A 73 11.18 -13.14 -6.89
N ALA A 74 11.75 -12.93 -8.08
CA ALA A 74 13.18 -12.69 -8.25
C ALA A 74 13.64 -11.44 -7.50
N ILE A 75 12.87 -10.34 -7.57
CA ILE A 75 13.17 -9.10 -6.84
C ILE A 75 13.12 -9.31 -5.32
N LEU A 76 12.09 -10.00 -4.81
CA LEU A 76 12.00 -10.32 -3.38
C LEU A 76 13.21 -11.12 -2.91
N ARG A 77 13.56 -12.20 -3.62
CA ARG A 77 14.70 -13.06 -3.30
C ARG A 77 16.04 -12.32 -3.37
N HIS A 78 16.25 -11.54 -4.42
CA HIS A 78 17.48 -10.76 -4.61
C HIS A 78 17.74 -9.82 -3.43
N ASN A 79 16.69 -9.22 -2.88
CA ASN A 79 16.76 -8.28 -1.76
C ASN A 79 16.62 -8.95 -0.39
N GLY A 80 16.48 -10.27 -0.31
CA GLY A 80 16.31 -10.99 0.95
C GLY A 80 14.98 -10.71 1.66
N ILE A 81 13.96 -10.33 0.90
CA ILE A 81 12.58 -10.09 1.37
C ILE A 81 11.83 -11.42 1.40
N LEU A 82 11.16 -11.71 2.50
CA LEU A 82 10.39 -12.93 2.69
C LEU A 82 8.97 -12.75 2.15
N PRO A 83 8.54 -13.56 1.17
CA PRO A 83 7.16 -13.50 0.68
C PRO A 83 6.20 -14.13 1.70
N SER A 84 5.06 -13.51 1.88
CA SER A 84 3.91 -14.00 2.65
C SER A 84 2.65 -13.76 1.84
N MET A 85 1.72 -14.70 1.84
CA MET A 85 0.45 -14.58 1.14
C MET A 85 -0.70 -14.94 2.08
N THR A 86 -1.88 -14.35 1.85
CA THR A 86 -3.11 -14.71 2.56
C THR A 86 -3.37 -16.22 2.43
N GLU A 87 -3.70 -16.92 3.53
CA GLU A 87 -3.95 -18.37 3.47
C GLU A 87 -5.32 -18.68 2.87
N ASP A 88 -6.40 -18.05 3.33
CA ASP A 88 -7.78 -18.39 2.98
C ASP A 88 -8.57 -17.24 2.32
N GLY A 89 -7.89 -16.23 1.75
CA GLY A 89 -8.58 -15.07 1.18
C GLY A 89 -9.35 -14.25 2.23
N ASN A 90 -8.99 -14.36 3.51
CA ASN A 90 -9.61 -13.61 4.58
C ASN A 90 -9.32 -12.12 4.41
N PRO A 91 -10.35 -11.25 4.27
CA PRO A 91 -10.16 -9.81 4.09
C PRO A 91 -9.34 -9.15 5.20
N LYS A 92 -9.29 -9.73 6.39
CA LYS A 92 -8.52 -9.20 7.53
C LYS A 92 -7.01 -9.26 7.30
N ASP A 93 -6.55 -10.19 6.48
CA ASP A 93 -5.13 -10.42 6.25
C ASP A 93 -4.52 -9.33 5.36
N ASN A 94 -5.33 -8.66 4.52
CA ASN A 94 -4.89 -7.56 3.64
C ASN A 94 -5.57 -6.21 3.93
N ALA A 95 -6.15 -6.06 5.12
CA ALA A 95 -6.97 -4.90 5.50
C ALA A 95 -6.23 -3.54 5.38
N ILE A 96 -4.91 -3.53 5.56
CA ILE A 96 -4.09 -2.31 5.43
C ILE A 96 -4.05 -1.86 3.96
N ALA A 97 -3.69 -2.77 3.05
CA ALA A 97 -3.62 -2.48 1.62
C ALA A 97 -5.00 -2.09 1.06
N GLU A 98 -6.05 -2.80 1.45
CA GLU A 98 -7.44 -2.48 1.08
C GLU A 98 -7.84 -1.08 1.55
N ARG A 99 -7.52 -0.73 2.80
CA ARG A 99 -7.81 0.60 3.36
C ARG A 99 -7.07 1.70 2.60
N VAL A 100 -5.78 1.53 2.34
CA VAL A 100 -4.97 2.52 1.60
C VAL A 100 -5.49 2.67 0.17
N ASN A 101 -5.77 1.56 -0.53
CA ASN A 101 -6.39 1.58 -1.85
C ASN A 101 -7.74 2.32 -1.84
N GLY A 102 -8.57 2.05 -0.82
CA GLY A 102 -9.86 2.72 -0.63
C GLY A 102 -9.70 4.23 -0.47
N ILE A 103 -8.74 4.70 0.32
CA ILE A 103 -8.46 6.13 0.50
C ILE A 103 -8.06 6.78 -0.82
N ILE A 104 -7.08 6.20 -1.54
CA ILE A 104 -6.64 6.74 -2.82
C ILE A 104 -7.80 6.80 -3.82
N LYS A 105 -8.52 5.69 -4.01
CA LYS A 105 -9.57 5.59 -5.05
C LYS A 105 -10.85 6.33 -4.69
N ASN A 106 -11.34 6.19 -3.46
CA ASN A 106 -12.68 6.57 -3.08
C ASN A 106 -12.73 7.88 -2.28
N GLU A 107 -11.61 8.38 -1.77
CA GLU A 107 -11.54 9.67 -1.10
C GLU A 107 -10.80 10.70 -1.98
N LEU A 108 -9.58 10.40 -2.43
CA LEU A 108 -8.70 11.38 -3.08
C LEU A 108 -8.93 11.51 -4.60
N LEU A 109 -9.33 10.45 -5.28
CA LEU A 109 -9.61 10.45 -6.72
C LEU A 109 -11.12 10.44 -7.02
N GLN A 110 -11.97 10.47 -5.99
CA GLN A 110 -13.41 10.40 -6.16
C GLN A 110 -13.93 11.58 -6.99
N GLY A 111 -14.79 11.29 -7.97
CA GLY A 111 -15.40 12.29 -8.84
C GLY A 111 -14.48 12.86 -9.94
N MET A 112 -13.19 12.51 -9.93
CA MET A 112 -12.29 12.91 -11.01
C MET A 112 -12.60 12.13 -12.30
N ARG A 113 -12.50 12.82 -13.43
CA ARG A 113 -12.60 12.24 -14.78
C ARG A 113 -11.28 12.45 -15.49
N PHE A 114 -10.80 11.42 -16.18
CA PHE A 114 -9.51 11.44 -16.84
C PHE A 114 -9.67 11.12 -18.32
N SER A 115 -9.01 11.87 -19.19
CA SER A 115 -9.01 11.67 -20.63
C SER A 115 -7.87 10.74 -21.10
N SER A 116 -6.89 10.49 -20.24
CA SER A 116 -5.73 9.67 -20.57
C SER A 116 -5.11 9.00 -19.35
N ILE A 117 -4.36 7.92 -19.56
CA ILE A 117 -3.58 7.26 -18.50
C ILE A 117 -2.51 8.19 -17.90
N GLN A 118 -1.99 9.13 -18.68
CA GLN A 118 -1.02 10.12 -18.21
C GLN A 118 -1.64 11.06 -17.17
N GLU A 119 -2.89 11.47 -17.37
CA GLU A 119 -3.64 12.24 -16.37
C GLU A 119 -3.88 11.43 -15.11
N VAL A 120 -4.25 10.15 -15.23
CA VAL A 120 -4.39 9.25 -14.07
C VAL A 120 -3.07 9.14 -13.31
N ARG A 121 -1.94 8.93 -14.00
CA ARG A 121 -0.61 8.86 -13.38
C ARG A 121 -0.25 10.12 -12.60
N LYS A 122 -0.53 11.31 -13.15
CA LYS A 122 -0.31 12.59 -12.46
C LYS A 122 -1.21 12.73 -11.24
N ALA A 123 -2.50 12.42 -11.38
CA ALA A 123 -3.46 12.50 -10.27
C ALA A 123 -3.10 11.52 -9.13
N VAL A 124 -2.72 10.29 -9.46
CA VAL A 124 -2.23 9.30 -8.49
C VAL A 124 -0.97 9.79 -7.79
N ALA A 125 0.00 10.35 -8.51
CA ALA A 125 1.22 10.90 -7.90
C ALA A 125 0.89 12.01 -6.89
N THR A 126 0.00 12.93 -7.25
CA THR A 126 -0.49 14.00 -6.35
C THR A 126 -1.23 13.41 -5.14
N ALA A 127 -2.11 12.43 -5.35
CA ALA A 127 -2.86 11.78 -4.27
C ALA A 127 -1.93 11.03 -3.31
N VAL A 128 -0.92 10.32 -3.81
CA VAL A 128 0.09 9.64 -2.99
C VAL A 128 0.92 10.66 -2.19
N HIS A 129 1.32 11.76 -2.82
CA HIS A 129 2.05 12.83 -2.12
C HIS A 129 1.20 13.40 -0.97
N PHE A 130 -0.04 13.78 -1.23
CA PHE A 130 -0.97 14.29 -0.21
C PHE A 130 -1.20 13.26 0.90
N TYR A 131 -1.44 11.99 0.54
CA TYR A 131 -1.64 10.90 1.48
C TYR A 131 -0.45 10.73 2.43
N ASN A 132 0.77 10.73 1.90
CA ASN A 132 1.98 10.48 2.68
C ASN A 132 2.39 11.68 3.53
N ASN A 133 2.21 12.93 3.04
CA ASN A 133 2.81 14.12 3.64
C ASN A 133 1.82 15.04 4.34
N GLU A 134 0.54 15.02 3.95
CA GLU A 134 -0.42 16.02 4.42
C GLU A 134 -1.63 15.41 5.14
N ARG A 135 -2.03 14.19 4.79
CA ARG A 135 -3.21 13.55 5.38
C ARG A 135 -2.89 12.92 6.74
N PRO A 136 -3.49 13.41 7.86
CA PRO A 136 -3.31 12.79 9.15
C PRO A 136 -4.09 11.47 9.28
N HIS A 137 -3.55 10.54 10.04
CA HIS A 137 -4.15 9.21 10.26
C HIS A 137 -4.43 8.97 11.74
N MET A 138 -5.67 8.62 12.08
CA MET A 138 -6.05 8.30 13.46
C MET A 138 -5.24 7.15 14.06
N SER A 139 -4.90 6.13 13.23
CA SER A 139 -4.09 4.99 13.66
C SER A 139 -2.61 5.33 13.90
N LEU A 140 -2.18 6.50 13.47
CA LEU A 140 -0.82 7.04 13.63
C LEU A 140 -0.78 8.22 14.62
N ASP A 141 -1.72 8.29 15.54
CA ASP A 141 -1.89 9.40 16.49
C ASP A 141 -2.04 10.77 15.81
N MET A 142 -2.72 10.82 14.67
CA MET A 142 -2.92 11.99 13.81
C MET A 142 -1.64 12.49 13.11
N LEU A 143 -0.58 11.72 13.12
CA LEU A 143 0.58 11.97 12.26
C LEU A 143 0.27 11.60 10.80
N THR A 144 1.01 12.20 9.88
CA THR A 144 1.07 11.69 8.50
C THR A 144 1.95 10.45 8.43
N PRO A 145 1.84 9.62 7.38
CA PRO A 145 2.72 8.46 7.19
C PRO A 145 4.22 8.80 7.25
N VAL A 146 4.64 9.90 6.62
CA VAL A 146 6.05 10.34 6.64
C VAL A 146 6.47 10.75 8.06
N GLN A 147 5.66 11.56 8.76
CA GLN A 147 5.94 11.93 10.15
C GLN A 147 6.02 10.71 11.07
N ALA A 148 5.18 9.71 10.84
CA ALA A 148 5.21 8.45 11.59
C ALA A 148 6.51 7.67 11.37
N GLY A 149 7.09 7.74 10.15
CA GLY A 149 8.38 7.13 9.81
C GLY A 149 9.57 7.82 10.48
N GLU A 150 9.45 9.10 10.79
CA GLU A 150 10.49 9.90 11.47
C GLU A 150 10.46 9.77 13.00
N MET A 151 9.37 9.20 13.55
CA MET A 151 9.21 9.05 14.98
C MET A 151 10.20 8.06 15.60
N GLN A 152 10.78 8.44 16.72
CA GLN A 152 11.55 7.53 17.57
C GLN A 152 10.62 6.86 18.60
N GLY A 153 10.61 5.53 18.60
CA GLY A 153 9.80 4.74 19.51
C GLY A 153 8.38 4.43 18.99
N PRO A 154 7.54 3.77 19.79
CA PRO A 154 6.23 3.32 19.36
C PRO A 154 5.24 4.47 19.16
N ILE A 155 4.46 4.43 18.07
CA ILE A 155 3.38 5.37 17.83
C ILE A 155 2.25 5.12 18.84
N ARG A 156 1.79 6.18 19.49
CA ARG A 156 0.73 6.09 20.48
C ARG A 156 -0.58 5.64 19.85
N LYS A 157 -1.17 4.56 20.36
CA LYS A 157 -2.53 4.14 20.00
C LYS A 157 -3.56 4.99 20.74
N ARG A 158 -4.40 5.72 20.01
CA ARG A 158 -5.51 6.52 20.58
C ARG A 158 -6.67 5.68 21.09
N TRP A 159 -6.78 4.45 20.66
CA TRP A 159 -7.83 3.52 21.06
C TRP A 159 -7.27 2.10 21.19
N ILE A 160 -7.85 1.36 22.10
CA ILE A 160 -7.55 -0.04 22.35
C ILE A 160 -8.67 -0.86 21.69
N SER A 161 -8.31 -1.87 20.92
CA SER A 161 -9.31 -2.74 20.29
C SER A 161 -10.16 -3.46 21.33
N TYR A 162 -11.42 -3.81 21.00
CA TYR A 162 -12.27 -4.60 21.90
C TYR A 162 -11.60 -5.91 22.31
N ARG A 163 -10.83 -6.54 21.41
CA ARG A 163 -10.08 -7.76 21.69
C ARG A 163 -8.99 -7.52 22.74
N GLU A 164 -8.21 -6.44 22.63
CA GLU A 164 -7.18 -6.07 23.61
C GLU A 164 -7.81 -5.74 24.97
N LYS A 165 -8.94 -5.02 24.98
CA LYS A 165 -9.71 -4.75 26.21
C LYS A 165 -10.17 -6.03 26.89
N TYR A 166 -10.72 -6.98 26.10
CA TYR A 166 -11.20 -8.26 26.63
C TYR A 166 -10.07 -9.11 27.20
N LEU A 167 -8.93 -9.21 26.51
CA LEU A 167 -7.77 -9.96 26.99
C LEU A 167 -7.17 -9.36 28.24
N ASN A 168 -7.09 -8.04 28.36
CA ASN A 168 -6.60 -7.36 29.56
C ASN A 168 -7.52 -7.54 30.77
N VAL A 169 -8.84 -7.68 30.57
CA VAL A 169 -9.78 -7.99 31.64
C VAL A 169 -9.74 -9.46 32.06
N ALA A 170 -9.48 -10.37 31.13
CA ALA A 170 -9.39 -11.82 31.42
C ALA A 170 -8.08 -12.23 32.11
N LEU A 171 -7.06 -11.36 32.12
CA LEU A 171 -5.73 -11.57 32.72
C LEU A 171 -5.53 -10.77 34.03
N ALA A 172 -6.50 -9.95 34.43
CA ALA A 172 -6.51 -9.19 35.69
C ALA A 172 -7.35 -9.88 36.75
#